data_98f42a69732d4379ac614ecb0d73bac5
#
_entry.id   98f42a69732d4379ac614ecb0d73bac5
#
_cell.length_a   1.000
_cell.length_b   1.000
_cell.length_c   1.000
_cell.angle_alpha   90.00
_cell.angle_beta   90.00
_cell.angle_gamma   90.00
#
_symmetry.space_group_name_H-M   'P 1'
#
loop_
_entity.id
_entity.type
_entity.pdbx_description
1 polymer ?
#
loop_
_entity_poly.entity_id
_entity_poly.type
_entity_poly.pdbx_seq_one_letter_code
_entity_poly.pdbx_strand_id
1 'polypeptide(L)'
;MKTYILKPTMTVTTVTSSGVRLKPKLAQPVVLPARQPLPTAVIDPSKPRLILGLDVHLEFIMAVVQCGHLCPKAPRKFSLDQLVAQVREWAAQGFQVFCVQESCGFGFVLHRQLVAVGAQSFLITPVALSGKRKTDKLDARALCLRLSRWLDGNQQELSPIRIPTEQEQRRREGTRRRQFLARQIRCLANRGHGQVAEYCHVKLPHRWWGARTWKKLSTLDPWVLGVLSQLRELILALDAQLSELDTQLKAQVKELPLPKGLGQLTLVILDAEVCNWARFHNRKQIGSYTGCCPGEHSSGGKRRVGSIDRMGNGRVRAILVEAVWRFLMWQPHWKAAQRMKVKLADGSAMRKKTVIALARQLAIDLWRWRTGRCTLADLGWIAA
;
A
#
# COMPACT_ATOMS: atom_id res chain seq x y z
N MET A 1 -8.91 31.68 -5.11
CA MET A 1 -7.67 30.95 -5.52
C MET A 1 -6.48 31.63 -4.82
N LYS A 2 -5.87 31.03 -3.80
CA LYS A 2 -4.70 31.61 -3.14
C LYS A 2 -3.45 31.02 -3.79
N THR A 3 -2.75 31.84 -4.54
CA THR A 3 -1.46 31.51 -5.14
C THR A 3 -0.39 31.65 -4.06
N TYR A 4 0.24 30.56 -3.67
CA TYR A 4 1.39 30.59 -2.75
C TYR A 4 2.67 30.77 -3.57
N ILE A 5 3.30 31.93 -3.47
CA ILE A 5 4.63 32.22 -4.00
C ILE A 5 5.64 31.66 -3.00
N LEU A 6 6.40 30.66 -3.42
CA LEU A 6 7.52 30.13 -2.64
C LEU A 6 8.72 31.08 -2.80
N LYS A 7 9.30 31.52 -1.69
CA LYS A 7 10.54 32.30 -1.68
C LYS A 7 11.70 31.48 -2.25
N PRO A 8 12.61 32.09 -3.04
CA PRO A 8 13.74 31.37 -3.62
C PRO A 8 14.71 30.89 -2.55
N THR A 9 15.08 29.64 -2.62
CA THR A 9 16.05 28.97 -1.72
C THR A 9 17.47 29.42 -2.07
N MET A 10 18.25 29.77 -1.06
CA MET A 10 19.67 30.15 -1.19
C MET A 10 20.48 29.06 -1.90
N THR A 11 21.25 29.50 -2.89
CA THR A 11 22.08 28.64 -3.75
C THR A 11 23.46 28.47 -3.07
N VAL A 12 23.92 27.24 -2.98
CA VAL A 12 25.30 26.91 -2.57
C VAL A 12 26.20 27.05 -3.80
N THR A 13 27.19 27.95 -3.69
CA THR A 13 28.20 28.18 -4.74
C THR A 13 29.34 27.19 -4.55
N THR A 14 29.56 26.29 -5.49
CA THR A 14 30.78 25.47 -5.56
C THR A 14 31.86 26.27 -6.30
N VAL A 15 33.02 26.51 -5.65
CA VAL A 15 34.16 27.13 -6.29
C VAL A 15 35.04 26.03 -6.88
N THR A 16 35.24 26.05 -8.20
CA THR A 16 36.25 25.23 -8.86
C THR A 16 37.57 26.02 -9.02
N SER A 17 38.71 25.33 -9.02
CA SER A 17 40.07 25.88 -9.02
C SER A 17 40.44 26.71 -10.26
N SER A 18 39.55 26.94 -11.19
CA SER A 18 39.80 27.72 -12.43
C SER A 18 39.16 29.10 -12.47
N GLY A 19 38.65 29.63 -11.37
CA GLY A 19 38.20 31.02 -11.25
C GLY A 19 37.00 31.46 -12.11
N VAL A 20 36.38 30.58 -12.86
CA VAL A 20 35.19 30.88 -13.68
C VAL A 20 33.93 30.70 -12.83
N ARG A 21 33.28 31.81 -12.46
CA ARG A 21 31.94 31.79 -11.82
C ARG A 21 30.89 31.38 -12.85
N LEU A 22 30.53 30.09 -12.85
CA LEU A 22 29.32 29.64 -13.57
C LEU A 22 28.08 30.14 -12.80
N LYS A 23 27.28 30.98 -13.44
CA LYS A 23 25.98 31.35 -12.91
C LYS A 23 25.14 30.04 -12.74
N PRO A 24 24.57 29.81 -11.54
CA PRO A 24 23.72 28.61 -11.36
C PRO A 24 22.57 28.65 -12.37
N LYS A 25 22.39 27.56 -13.14
CA LYS A 25 21.18 27.38 -13.92
C LYS A 25 20.00 27.42 -12.96
N LEU A 26 19.12 28.40 -13.14
CA LEU A 26 17.84 28.45 -12.43
C LEU A 26 17.17 27.07 -12.59
N ALA A 27 16.96 26.37 -11.49
CA ALA A 27 16.21 25.14 -11.47
C ALA A 27 14.82 25.43 -12.06
N GLN A 28 14.43 24.68 -13.08
CA GLN A 28 13.09 24.80 -13.65
C GLN A 28 12.06 24.65 -12.53
N PRO A 29 10.97 25.45 -12.53
CA PRO A 29 9.95 25.33 -11.50
C PRO A 29 9.41 23.90 -11.53
N VAL A 30 9.51 23.20 -10.39
CA VAL A 30 8.97 21.84 -10.22
C VAL A 30 7.47 21.94 -10.31
N VAL A 31 6.90 21.47 -11.43
CA VAL A 31 5.46 21.34 -11.59
C VAL A 31 5.00 20.23 -10.66
N LEU A 32 4.36 20.60 -9.56
CA LEU A 32 3.76 19.61 -8.64
C LEU A 32 2.65 18.87 -9.39
N PRO A 33 2.62 17.53 -9.33
CA PRO A 33 1.55 16.76 -9.94
C PRO A 33 0.20 17.18 -9.37
N ALA A 34 -0.82 17.28 -10.23
CA ALA A 34 -2.16 17.65 -9.84
C ALA A 34 -2.68 16.74 -8.71
N ARG A 35 -3.31 17.35 -7.72
CA ARG A 35 -3.95 16.59 -6.62
C ARG A 35 -5.10 15.77 -7.18
N GLN A 36 -5.14 14.50 -6.87
CA GLN A 36 -6.30 13.66 -7.18
C GLN A 36 -7.39 13.92 -6.14
N PRO A 37 -8.60 14.29 -6.56
CA PRO A 37 -9.72 14.44 -5.63
C PRO A 37 -10.07 13.09 -4.99
N LEU A 38 -10.60 13.13 -3.78
CA LEU A 38 -11.24 11.95 -3.18
C LEU A 38 -12.51 11.62 -3.97
N PRO A 39 -12.94 10.35 -4.03
CA PRO A 39 -14.20 9.98 -4.65
C PRO A 39 -15.36 10.75 -3.99
N THR A 40 -16.06 11.55 -4.79
CA THR A 40 -17.23 12.32 -4.38
C THR A 40 -18.42 11.91 -5.23
N ALA A 41 -19.62 11.97 -4.67
CA ALA A 41 -20.84 11.76 -5.43
C ALA A 41 -21.18 13.02 -6.24
N VAL A 42 -21.59 12.83 -7.48
CA VAL A 42 -22.20 13.87 -8.32
C VAL A 42 -23.70 13.62 -8.31
N ILE A 43 -24.46 14.53 -7.72
CA ILE A 43 -25.90 14.42 -7.57
C ILE A 43 -26.58 15.37 -8.53
N ASP A 44 -27.42 14.82 -9.40
CA ASP A 44 -28.33 15.58 -10.26
C ASP A 44 -29.70 15.62 -9.55
N PRO A 45 -30.15 16.78 -9.07
CA PRO A 45 -31.41 16.89 -8.32
C PRO A 45 -32.66 16.62 -9.18
N SER A 46 -32.53 16.67 -10.52
CA SER A 46 -33.63 16.44 -11.44
C SER A 46 -33.94 14.93 -11.65
N LYS A 47 -33.02 14.04 -11.26
CA LYS A 47 -33.14 12.59 -11.46
C LYS A 47 -33.50 11.85 -10.18
N PRO A 48 -34.40 10.87 -10.23
CA PRO A 48 -34.68 10.01 -9.09
C PRO A 48 -33.46 9.15 -8.74
N ARG A 49 -33.20 9.00 -7.43
CA ARG A 49 -32.02 8.27 -6.93
C ARG A 49 -32.38 6.84 -6.55
N LEU A 50 -31.53 5.88 -6.94
CA LEU A 50 -31.48 4.54 -6.41
C LEU A 50 -30.18 4.32 -5.65
N ILE A 51 -30.27 3.88 -4.42
CA ILE A 51 -29.15 3.72 -3.49
C ILE A 51 -29.02 2.22 -3.16
N LEU A 52 -27.87 1.63 -3.44
CA LEU A 52 -27.60 0.22 -3.26
C LEU A 52 -26.49 -0.01 -2.24
N GLY A 53 -26.79 -0.80 -1.22
CA GLY A 53 -25.78 -1.41 -0.34
C GLY A 53 -25.52 -2.84 -0.80
N LEU A 54 -24.24 -3.17 -1.06
CA LEU A 54 -23.84 -4.45 -1.65
C LEU A 54 -22.89 -5.17 -0.69
N ASP A 55 -23.28 -6.37 -0.26
CA ASP A 55 -22.40 -7.32 0.38
C ASP A 55 -22.01 -8.39 -0.64
N VAL A 56 -20.69 -8.44 -0.96
CA VAL A 56 -20.17 -9.15 -2.14
C VAL A 56 -19.56 -10.49 -1.73
N HIS A 57 -20.11 -11.56 -2.28
CA HIS A 57 -19.58 -12.92 -2.21
C HIS A 57 -19.12 -13.39 -3.60
N LEU A 58 -18.42 -14.51 -3.66
CA LEU A 58 -17.92 -15.04 -4.93
C LEU A 58 -19.06 -15.49 -5.86
N GLU A 59 -20.06 -16.17 -5.31
CA GLU A 59 -21.15 -16.78 -6.07
C GLU A 59 -22.37 -15.85 -6.22
N PHE A 60 -22.55 -14.92 -5.28
CA PHE A 60 -23.68 -14.02 -5.28
C PHE A 60 -23.34 -12.67 -4.62
N ILE A 61 -24.21 -11.71 -4.85
CA ILE A 61 -24.15 -10.40 -4.22
C ILE A 61 -25.48 -10.20 -3.49
N MET A 62 -25.39 -9.92 -2.18
CA MET A 62 -26.56 -9.52 -1.42
C MET A 62 -26.74 -8.02 -1.59
N ALA A 63 -27.84 -7.61 -2.21
CA ALA A 63 -28.14 -6.20 -2.47
C ALA A 63 -29.38 -5.75 -1.72
N VAL A 64 -29.30 -4.55 -1.14
CA VAL A 64 -30.43 -3.81 -0.59
C VAL A 64 -30.58 -2.53 -1.39
N VAL A 65 -31.78 -2.27 -1.87
CA VAL A 65 -32.12 -1.12 -2.74
C VAL A 65 -33.03 -0.16 -1.98
N GLN A 66 -32.72 1.12 -2.05
CA GLN A 66 -33.53 2.23 -1.52
C GLN A 66 -33.82 3.20 -2.67
N CYS A 67 -35.07 3.65 -2.79
CA CYS A 67 -35.48 4.66 -3.75
C CYS A 67 -35.63 6.01 -3.02
N GLY A 68 -34.79 6.98 -3.38
CA GLY A 68 -34.76 8.29 -2.74
C GLY A 68 -34.63 8.19 -1.21
N HIS A 69 -35.56 8.81 -0.49
CA HIS A 69 -35.62 8.80 0.97
C HIS A 69 -36.55 7.73 1.55
N LEU A 70 -37.11 6.83 0.72
CA LEU A 70 -37.97 5.74 1.17
C LEU A 70 -37.20 4.72 2.00
N CYS A 71 -37.92 3.87 2.73
CA CYS A 71 -37.30 2.77 3.46
C CYS A 71 -36.60 1.79 2.50
N PRO A 72 -35.42 1.26 2.87
CA PRO A 72 -34.75 0.24 2.08
C PRO A 72 -35.64 -1.01 1.89
N LYS A 73 -35.73 -1.50 0.66
CA LYS A 73 -36.47 -2.72 0.30
C LYS A 73 -35.85 -3.96 0.95
N ALA A 74 -36.54 -5.07 0.88
CA ALA A 74 -36.03 -6.37 1.35
C ALA A 74 -34.74 -6.76 0.60
N PRO A 75 -33.75 -7.37 1.27
CA PRO A 75 -32.52 -7.84 0.65
C PRO A 75 -32.81 -8.89 -0.44
N ARG A 76 -32.12 -8.79 -1.57
CA ARG A 76 -32.23 -9.72 -2.70
C ARG A 76 -30.85 -10.24 -3.08
N LYS A 77 -30.79 -11.50 -3.52
CA LYS A 77 -29.58 -12.11 -4.09
C LYS A 77 -29.55 -11.88 -5.59
N PHE A 78 -28.36 -11.56 -6.10
CA PHE A 78 -28.08 -11.43 -7.52
C PHE A 78 -26.79 -12.18 -7.85
N SER A 79 -26.68 -12.72 -9.05
CA SER A 79 -25.38 -12.99 -9.64
C SER A 79 -24.71 -11.65 -10.07
N LEU A 80 -23.42 -11.70 -10.39
CA LEU A 80 -22.71 -10.53 -10.89
C LEU A 80 -23.40 -9.93 -12.13
N ASP A 81 -23.69 -10.79 -13.11
CA ASP A 81 -24.29 -10.36 -14.39
C ASP A 81 -25.72 -9.85 -14.22
N GLN A 82 -26.52 -10.50 -13.37
CA GLN A 82 -27.88 -10.05 -13.05
C GLN A 82 -27.87 -8.65 -12.41
N LEU A 83 -26.96 -8.38 -11.48
CA LEU A 83 -26.89 -7.07 -10.83
C LEU A 83 -26.47 -5.99 -11.84
N VAL A 84 -25.46 -6.26 -12.67
CA VAL A 84 -24.96 -5.31 -13.67
C VAL A 84 -26.04 -5.03 -14.72
N ALA A 85 -26.78 -6.05 -15.19
CA ALA A 85 -27.90 -5.90 -16.12
C ALA A 85 -29.02 -5.05 -15.50
N GLN A 86 -29.40 -5.32 -14.27
CA GLN A 86 -30.44 -4.58 -13.55
C GLN A 86 -30.04 -3.11 -13.34
N VAL A 87 -28.78 -2.84 -13.00
CA VAL A 87 -28.28 -1.45 -12.84
C VAL A 87 -28.28 -0.72 -14.16
N ARG A 88 -27.91 -1.38 -15.27
CA ARG A 88 -27.99 -0.81 -16.61
C ARG A 88 -29.41 -0.43 -17.00
N GLU A 89 -30.36 -1.28 -16.69
CA GLU A 89 -31.79 -1.04 -16.93
C GLU A 89 -32.29 0.17 -16.15
N TRP A 90 -31.96 0.29 -14.87
CA TRP A 90 -32.32 1.45 -14.06
C TRP A 90 -31.69 2.74 -14.57
N ALA A 91 -30.44 2.69 -14.97
CA ALA A 91 -29.76 3.85 -15.59
C ALA A 91 -30.44 4.27 -16.91
N ALA A 92 -30.85 3.31 -17.74
CA ALA A 92 -31.62 3.56 -18.97
C ALA A 92 -33.01 4.15 -18.71
N GLN A 93 -33.64 3.82 -17.58
CA GLN A 93 -34.91 4.39 -17.13
C GLN A 93 -34.75 5.79 -16.52
N GLY A 94 -33.54 6.38 -16.53
CA GLY A 94 -33.28 7.72 -16.06
C GLY A 94 -32.95 7.83 -14.56
N PHE A 95 -32.84 6.71 -13.83
CA PHE A 95 -32.42 6.74 -12.45
C PHE A 95 -30.93 7.07 -12.31
N GLN A 96 -30.58 7.83 -11.27
CA GLN A 96 -29.23 8.01 -10.81
C GLN A 96 -28.89 6.91 -9.80
N VAL A 97 -28.05 5.96 -10.20
CA VAL A 97 -27.76 4.77 -9.38
C VAL A 97 -26.46 4.96 -8.60
N PHE A 98 -26.53 4.86 -7.28
CA PHE A 98 -25.40 4.92 -6.35
C PHE A 98 -25.22 3.57 -5.68
N CYS A 99 -23.99 3.04 -5.69
CA CYS A 99 -23.66 1.74 -5.10
C CYS A 99 -22.54 1.89 -4.09
N VAL A 100 -22.62 1.18 -2.97
CA VAL A 100 -21.51 1.05 -2.01
C VAL A 100 -21.26 -0.40 -1.66
N GLN A 101 -19.98 -0.78 -1.57
CA GLN A 101 -19.54 -2.11 -1.15
C GLN A 101 -18.30 -1.98 -0.26
N GLU A 102 -18.05 -2.99 0.57
CA GLU A 102 -16.79 -3.10 1.31
C GLU A 102 -15.68 -3.62 0.39
N SER A 103 -14.45 -3.18 0.63
CA SER A 103 -13.28 -3.74 -0.05
C SER A 103 -13.03 -5.17 0.44
N CYS A 104 -13.05 -6.13 -0.48
CA CYS A 104 -12.89 -7.54 -0.19
C CYS A 104 -11.84 -8.20 -1.09
N GLY A 105 -11.61 -9.50 -0.91
CA GLY A 105 -10.64 -10.29 -1.67
C GLY A 105 -10.97 -10.45 -3.16
N PHE A 106 -12.19 -10.14 -3.59
CA PHE A 106 -12.64 -10.28 -4.99
C PHE A 106 -12.24 -9.10 -5.90
N GLY A 107 -11.49 -8.13 -5.36
CA GLY A 107 -10.92 -7.04 -6.15
C GLY A 107 -11.94 -5.97 -6.55
N PHE A 108 -11.81 -5.46 -7.79
CA PHE A 108 -12.55 -4.27 -8.23
C PHE A 108 -13.41 -4.52 -9.48
N VAL A 109 -13.65 -5.77 -9.85
CA VAL A 109 -14.40 -6.14 -11.09
C VAL A 109 -15.81 -5.59 -11.04
N LEU A 110 -16.57 -5.90 -9.98
CA LEU A 110 -17.94 -5.41 -9.80
C LEU A 110 -18.00 -3.88 -9.86
N HIS A 111 -17.12 -3.18 -9.14
CA HIS A 111 -17.04 -1.72 -9.17
C HIS A 111 -16.90 -1.18 -10.60
N ARG A 112 -15.95 -1.73 -11.36
CA ARG A 112 -15.70 -1.28 -12.75
C ARG A 112 -16.87 -1.54 -13.67
N GLN A 113 -17.51 -2.69 -13.54
CA GLN A 113 -18.69 -3.03 -14.33
C GLN A 113 -19.87 -2.11 -14.00
N LEU A 114 -20.13 -1.82 -12.72
CA LEU A 114 -21.16 -0.89 -12.30
C LEU A 114 -20.93 0.52 -12.83
N VAL A 115 -19.67 1.00 -12.78
CA VAL A 115 -19.30 2.30 -13.36
C VAL A 115 -19.47 2.32 -14.87
N ALA A 116 -19.11 1.24 -15.56
CA ALA A 116 -19.26 1.11 -17.02
C ALA A 116 -20.73 1.16 -17.50
N VAL A 117 -21.68 0.77 -16.64
CA VAL A 117 -23.13 0.86 -16.94
C VAL A 117 -23.79 2.13 -16.38
N GLY A 118 -22.99 3.12 -15.94
CA GLY A 118 -23.50 4.44 -15.55
C GLY A 118 -23.79 4.62 -14.06
N ALA A 119 -23.49 3.66 -13.20
CA ALA A 119 -23.64 3.83 -11.76
C ALA A 119 -22.44 4.57 -11.13
N GLN A 120 -22.68 5.31 -10.07
CA GLN A 120 -21.64 5.84 -9.20
C GLN A 120 -21.36 4.81 -8.09
N SER A 121 -20.26 4.09 -8.20
CA SER A 121 -19.90 3.01 -7.27
C SER A 121 -18.77 3.43 -6.34
N PHE A 122 -18.95 3.18 -5.04
CA PHE A 122 -18.00 3.53 -3.98
C PHE A 122 -17.55 2.27 -3.23
N LEU A 123 -16.27 2.21 -2.92
CA LEU A 123 -15.71 1.20 -2.03
C LEU A 123 -15.30 1.86 -0.71
N ILE A 124 -15.54 1.15 0.38
CA ILE A 124 -15.10 1.55 1.72
C ILE A 124 -14.26 0.45 2.35
N THR A 125 -13.45 0.82 3.35
CA THR A 125 -12.78 -0.18 4.19
C THR A 125 -13.83 -0.89 5.05
N PRO A 126 -13.73 -2.23 5.27
CA PRO A 126 -14.63 -2.94 6.15
C PRO A 126 -14.71 -2.28 7.54
N VAL A 127 -15.91 -2.07 8.03
CA VAL A 127 -16.16 -1.48 9.34
C VAL A 127 -16.57 -2.58 10.31
N ALA A 128 -15.81 -2.74 11.39
CA ALA A 128 -16.18 -3.66 12.45
C ALA A 128 -17.45 -3.13 13.17
N LEU A 129 -18.56 -3.81 12.97
CA LEU A 129 -19.77 -3.58 13.75
C LEU A 129 -19.62 -4.31 15.09
N SER A 130 -19.32 -3.59 16.17
CA SER A 130 -19.21 -4.19 17.51
C SER A 130 -20.57 -4.61 18.06
N GLY A 131 -20.65 -5.83 18.61
CA GLY A 131 -21.75 -6.27 19.47
C GLY A 131 -23.04 -6.74 18.80
N LYS A 132 -23.14 -6.80 17.45
CA LYS A 132 -24.33 -7.29 16.75
C LYS A 132 -24.08 -8.58 15.99
N ARG A 133 -25.11 -9.44 15.87
CA ARG A 133 -25.07 -10.61 15.01
C ARG A 133 -24.83 -10.17 13.54
N LYS A 134 -23.76 -10.65 12.96
CA LYS A 134 -23.40 -10.35 11.57
C LYS A 134 -24.14 -11.29 10.62
N THR A 135 -24.82 -10.71 9.64
CA THR A 135 -25.43 -11.46 8.51
C THR A 135 -25.38 -10.61 7.25
N ASP A 136 -25.20 -11.23 6.10
CA ASP A 136 -25.09 -10.56 4.79
C ASP A 136 -26.23 -9.58 4.52
N LYS A 137 -27.45 -9.93 4.97
CA LYS A 137 -28.65 -9.08 4.82
C LYS A 137 -28.55 -7.78 5.65
N LEU A 138 -28.05 -7.87 6.88
CA LEU A 138 -27.86 -6.73 7.76
C LEU A 138 -26.71 -5.85 7.30
N ASP A 139 -25.62 -6.47 6.81
CA ASP A 139 -24.46 -5.76 6.30
C ASP A 139 -24.80 -4.96 5.03
N ALA A 140 -25.49 -5.57 4.06
CA ALA A 140 -25.98 -4.87 2.87
C ALA A 140 -26.96 -3.72 3.22
N ARG A 141 -27.86 -3.93 4.19
CA ARG A 141 -28.80 -2.90 4.64
C ARG A 141 -28.07 -1.74 5.35
N ALA A 142 -27.08 -2.04 6.19
CA ALA A 142 -26.29 -1.04 6.87
C ALA A 142 -25.47 -0.19 5.87
N LEU A 143 -24.90 -0.82 4.85
CA LEU A 143 -24.20 -0.12 3.76
C LEU A 143 -25.14 0.80 2.99
N CYS A 144 -26.34 0.34 2.62
CA CYS A 144 -27.34 1.14 1.94
C CYS A 144 -27.71 2.41 2.74
N LEU A 145 -28.02 2.27 4.03
CA LEU A 145 -28.36 3.39 4.91
C LEU A 145 -27.21 4.37 5.11
N ARG A 146 -25.96 3.88 5.23
CA ARG A 146 -24.79 4.73 5.34
C ARG A 146 -24.55 5.54 4.06
N LEU A 147 -24.72 4.91 2.90
CA LEU A 147 -24.61 5.61 1.62
C LEU A 147 -25.70 6.68 1.50
N SER A 148 -26.95 6.36 1.86
CA SER A 148 -28.04 7.33 1.85
C SER A 148 -27.73 8.58 2.68
N ARG A 149 -27.33 8.41 3.94
CA ARG A 149 -26.95 9.51 4.83
C ARG A 149 -25.76 10.32 4.30
N TRP A 150 -24.79 9.63 3.68
CA TRP A 150 -23.63 10.30 3.09
C TRP A 150 -24.02 11.17 1.88
N LEU A 151 -24.91 10.69 1.04
CA LEU A 151 -25.46 11.45 -0.10
C LEU A 151 -26.31 12.65 0.37
N ASP A 152 -26.94 12.54 1.53
CA ASP A 152 -27.72 13.62 2.16
C ASP A 152 -26.83 14.60 2.96
N GLY A 153 -25.50 14.50 2.85
CA GLY A 153 -24.53 15.48 3.37
C GLY A 153 -23.76 15.05 4.61
N ASN A 154 -24.07 13.94 5.27
CA ASN A 154 -23.29 13.46 6.42
C ASN A 154 -21.98 12.79 5.97
N GLN A 155 -20.94 13.61 5.78
CA GLN A 155 -19.62 13.16 5.29
C GLN A 155 -18.90 12.16 6.23
N GLN A 156 -19.36 11.98 7.47
CA GLN A 156 -18.74 11.05 8.43
C GLN A 156 -19.23 9.61 8.23
N GLU A 157 -20.34 9.39 7.55
CA GLU A 157 -20.92 8.06 7.34
C GLU A 157 -20.10 7.19 6.40
N LEU A 158 -19.47 7.77 5.38
CA LEU A 158 -18.64 7.04 4.43
C LEU A 158 -17.28 7.70 4.25
N SER A 159 -16.26 6.84 4.15
CA SER A 159 -14.92 7.25 3.74
C SER A 159 -14.52 6.45 2.50
N PRO A 160 -14.96 6.87 1.30
CA PRO A 160 -14.66 6.15 0.08
C PRO A 160 -13.15 6.05 -0.16
N ILE A 161 -12.69 4.85 -0.52
CA ILE A 161 -11.29 4.61 -0.86
C ILE A 161 -11.06 4.88 -2.35
N ARG A 162 -9.85 5.31 -2.67
CA ARG A 162 -9.43 5.41 -4.08
C ARG A 162 -9.26 4.02 -4.69
N ILE A 163 -9.90 3.79 -5.81
CA ILE A 163 -9.75 2.56 -6.58
C ILE A 163 -8.51 2.69 -7.51
N PRO A 164 -7.60 1.72 -7.49
CA PRO A 164 -6.47 1.72 -8.41
C PRO A 164 -6.93 1.49 -9.85
N THR A 165 -6.24 2.11 -10.81
CA THR A 165 -6.42 1.75 -12.22
C THR A 165 -6.01 0.29 -12.45
N GLU A 166 -6.41 -0.29 -13.58
CA GLU A 166 -5.98 -1.66 -13.91
C GLU A 166 -4.45 -1.77 -14.01
N GLN A 167 -3.80 -0.76 -14.60
CA GLN A 167 -2.35 -0.74 -14.68
C GLN A 167 -1.69 -0.68 -13.30
N GLU A 168 -2.21 0.16 -12.38
CA GLU A 168 -1.73 0.21 -11.00
C GLU A 168 -1.97 -1.11 -10.26
N GLN A 169 -3.11 -1.76 -10.51
CA GLN A 169 -3.40 -3.08 -9.94
C GLN A 169 -2.43 -4.15 -10.45
N ARG A 170 -2.14 -4.18 -11.77
CA ARG A 170 -1.16 -5.09 -12.38
C ARG A 170 0.26 -4.85 -11.83
N ARG A 171 0.69 -3.58 -11.68
CA ARG A 171 1.99 -3.26 -11.05
C ARG A 171 2.06 -3.77 -9.61
N ARG A 172 1.00 -3.60 -8.85
CA ARG A 172 0.88 -4.11 -7.48
C ARG A 172 0.98 -5.63 -7.45
N GLU A 173 0.30 -6.31 -8.38
CA GLU A 173 0.35 -7.77 -8.50
C GLU A 173 1.77 -8.27 -8.80
N GLY A 174 2.51 -7.64 -9.69
CA GLY A 174 3.91 -7.98 -9.97
C GLY A 174 4.77 -7.99 -8.71
N THR A 175 4.65 -6.97 -7.86
CA THR A 175 5.41 -6.91 -6.58
C THR A 175 4.93 -7.93 -5.55
N ARG A 176 3.65 -8.31 -5.56
CA ARG A 176 3.07 -9.33 -4.68
C ARG A 176 3.47 -10.73 -5.11
N ARG A 177 3.47 -10.99 -6.43
CA ARG A 177 4.00 -12.24 -7.01
C ARG A 177 5.46 -12.43 -6.63
N ARG A 178 6.27 -11.38 -6.71
CA ARG A 178 7.67 -11.41 -6.24
C ARG A 178 7.78 -11.87 -4.78
N GLN A 179 6.98 -11.28 -3.91
CA GLN A 179 6.98 -11.64 -2.48
C GLN A 179 6.53 -13.08 -2.26
N PHE A 180 5.53 -13.53 -3.02
CA PHE A 180 5.06 -14.90 -2.98
C PHE A 180 6.18 -15.87 -3.35
N LEU A 181 6.85 -15.67 -4.49
CA LEU A 181 7.97 -16.51 -4.93
C LEU A 181 9.10 -16.57 -3.89
N ALA A 182 9.52 -15.42 -3.38
CA ALA A 182 10.56 -15.36 -2.34
C ALA A 182 10.14 -16.08 -1.03
N ARG A 183 8.84 -16.07 -0.70
CA ARG A 183 8.31 -16.81 0.45
C ARG A 183 8.33 -18.31 0.20
N GLN A 184 7.95 -18.78 -1.01
CA GLN A 184 7.98 -20.20 -1.35
C GLN A 184 9.40 -20.75 -1.30
N ILE A 185 10.38 -20.04 -1.89
CA ILE A 185 11.80 -20.40 -1.79
C ILE A 185 12.23 -20.56 -0.33
N ARG A 186 11.87 -19.61 0.53
CA ARG A 186 12.19 -19.69 1.97
C ARG A 186 11.54 -20.90 2.66
N CYS A 187 10.28 -21.20 2.34
CA CYS A 187 9.57 -22.35 2.89
C CYS A 187 10.26 -23.66 2.51
N LEU A 188 10.60 -23.84 1.23
CA LEU A 188 11.30 -25.01 0.73
C LEU A 188 12.71 -25.12 1.32
N ALA A 189 13.44 -24.00 1.41
CA ALA A 189 14.76 -23.95 2.03
C ALA A 189 14.72 -24.38 3.50
N ASN A 190 13.75 -23.87 4.26
CA ASN A 190 13.56 -24.24 5.68
C ASN A 190 13.14 -25.71 5.82
N ARG A 191 12.35 -26.25 4.89
CA ARG A 191 12.02 -27.69 4.88
C ARG A 191 13.28 -28.52 4.72
N GLY A 192 14.20 -28.14 3.81
CA GLY A 192 15.50 -28.81 3.65
C GLY A 192 16.34 -28.75 4.94
N HIS A 193 16.41 -27.59 5.59
CA HIS A 193 17.09 -27.46 6.88
C HIS A 193 16.50 -28.41 7.95
N GLY A 194 15.17 -28.50 8.02
CA GLY A 194 14.50 -29.42 8.96
C GLY A 194 14.81 -30.87 8.68
N GLN A 195 14.77 -31.30 7.42
CA GLN A 195 15.09 -32.69 7.02
C GLN A 195 16.51 -33.09 7.42
N VAL A 196 17.50 -32.26 7.13
CA VAL A 196 18.90 -32.61 7.47
C VAL A 196 19.14 -32.54 8.97
N ALA A 197 18.51 -31.64 9.67
CA ALA A 197 18.61 -31.61 11.15
C ALA A 197 18.01 -32.86 11.78
N GLU A 198 16.86 -33.34 11.26
CA GLU A 198 16.13 -34.50 11.78
C GLU A 198 16.84 -35.81 11.51
N TYR A 199 17.32 -36.02 10.29
CA TYR A 199 17.85 -37.34 9.87
C TYR A 199 19.37 -37.45 9.90
N CYS A 200 20.10 -36.33 9.76
CA CYS A 200 21.57 -36.35 9.72
C CYS A 200 22.22 -35.63 10.92
N HIS A 201 21.44 -34.91 11.72
CA HIS A 201 21.94 -34.11 12.83
C HIS A 201 23.02 -33.08 12.43
N VAL A 202 22.92 -32.57 11.21
CA VAL A 202 23.88 -31.64 10.58
C VAL A 202 23.19 -30.30 10.28
N LYS A 203 23.92 -29.21 10.42
CA LYS A 203 23.44 -27.88 10.05
C LYS A 203 23.79 -27.59 8.59
N LEU A 204 22.75 -27.42 7.75
CA LEU A 204 22.94 -26.97 6.38
C LEU A 204 23.36 -25.49 6.31
N PRO A 205 24.18 -25.10 5.31
CA PRO A 205 24.46 -23.72 4.98
C PRO A 205 23.18 -22.98 4.53
N HIS A 206 23.12 -21.65 4.74
CA HIS A 206 21.92 -20.85 4.45
C HIS A 206 21.37 -21.04 3.03
N ARG A 207 22.24 -21.10 2.01
CA ARG A 207 21.88 -21.35 0.60
C ARG A 207 22.37 -22.74 0.14
N TRP A 208 21.92 -23.78 0.82
CA TRP A 208 22.33 -25.17 0.57
C TRP A 208 22.04 -25.64 -0.86
N TRP A 209 21.05 -25.06 -1.55
CA TRP A 209 20.68 -25.40 -2.93
C TRP A 209 21.62 -24.84 -3.99
N GLY A 210 22.51 -23.90 -3.63
CA GLY A 210 23.49 -23.31 -4.55
C GLY A 210 24.51 -24.34 -5.07
N ALA A 211 24.92 -24.21 -6.32
CA ALA A 211 25.79 -25.22 -7.01
C ALA A 211 27.05 -25.59 -6.20
N ARG A 212 27.76 -24.60 -5.64
CA ARG A 212 28.98 -24.85 -4.85
C ARG A 212 28.69 -25.60 -3.53
N THR A 213 27.58 -25.27 -2.87
CA THR A 213 27.19 -25.90 -1.62
C THR A 213 26.67 -27.30 -1.85
N TRP A 214 25.84 -27.47 -2.89
CA TRP A 214 25.24 -28.73 -3.25
C TRP A 214 26.28 -29.84 -3.46
N LYS A 215 27.39 -29.53 -4.17
CA LYS A 215 28.50 -30.47 -4.38
C LYS A 215 29.12 -31.01 -3.09
N LYS A 216 29.03 -30.25 -1.98
CA LYS A 216 29.57 -30.65 -0.69
C LYS A 216 28.62 -31.52 0.14
N LEU A 217 27.40 -31.72 -0.32
CA LEU A 217 26.38 -32.51 0.39
C LEU A 217 26.38 -33.98 0.01
N SER A 218 27.27 -34.41 -0.88
CA SER A 218 27.39 -35.81 -1.34
C SER A 218 27.68 -36.84 -0.24
N THR A 219 28.10 -36.37 0.92
CA THR A 219 28.36 -37.22 2.10
C THR A 219 27.14 -37.47 2.97
N LEU A 220 26.00 -36.82 2.68
CA LEU A 220 24.76 -37.06 3.39
C LEU A 220 24.14 -38.42 3.02
N ASP A 221 23.25 -38.90 3.85
CA ASP A 221 22.44 -40.08 3.60
C ASP A 221 21.78 -40.01 2.20
N PRO A 222 21.85 -41.08 1.36
CA PRO A 222 21.29 -41.05 0.01
C PRO A 222 19.81 -40.76 -0.07
N TRP A 223 19.03 -41.24 0.90
CA TRP A 223 17.58 -40.94 0.96
C TRP A 223 17.34 -39.47 1.24
N VAL A 224 18.06 -38.86 2.19
CA VAL A 224 17.97 -37.42 2.50
C VAL A 224 18.40 -36.59 1.29
N LEU A 225 19.48 -37.01 0.57
CA LEU A 225 19.88 -36.35 -0.67
C LEU A 225 18.80 -36.40 -1.75
N GLY A 226 18.09 -37.53 -1.87
CA GLY A 226 16.95 -37.66 -2.79
C GLY A 226 15.83 -36.64 -2.49
N VAL A 227 15.46 -36.50 -1.23
CA VAL A 227 14.47 -35.50 -0.79
C VAL A 227 14.98 -34.07 -1.05
N LEU A 228 16.24 -33.79 -0.71
CA LEU A 228 16.82 -32.47 -0.94
C LEU A 228 16.93 -32.13 -2.44
N SER A 229 17.19 -33.15 -3.32
CA SER A 229 17.23 -32.93 -4.77
C SER A 229 15.87 -32.42 -5.29
N GLN A 230 14.78 -33.04 -4.88
CA GLN A 230 13.44 -32.60 -5.28
C GLN A 230 13.16 -31.17 -4.79
N LEU A 231 13.46 -30.86 -3.52
CA LEU A 231 13.32 -29.50 -3.00
C LEU A 231 14.19 -28.49 -3.75
N ARG A 232 15.42 -28.88 -4.10
CA ARG A 232 16.38 -28.04 -4.85
C ARG A 232 15.86 -27.71 -6.23
N GLU A 233 15.32 -28.65 -6.97
CA GLU A 233 14.74 -28.43 -8.31
C GLU A 233 13.63 -27.38 -8.26
N LEU A 234 12.71 -27.51 -7.30
CA LEU A 234 11.64 -26.53 -7.08
C LEU A 234 12.21 -25.16 -6.73
N ILE A 235 13.22 -25.08 -5.85
CA ILE A 235 13.84 -23.80 -5.47
C ILE A 235 14.51 -23.16 -6.68
N LEU A 236 15.24 -23.91 -7.50
CA LEU A 236 15.93 -23.37 -8.67
C LEU A 236 14.95 -22.84 -9.71
N ALA A 237 13.84 -23.55 -9.96
CA ALA A 237 12.78 -23.08 -10.85
C ALA A 237 12.13 -21.77 -10.35
N LEU A 238 11.84 -21.69 -9.05
CA LEU A 238 11.30 -20.48 -8.44
C LEU A 238 12.30 -19.32 -8.42
N ASP A 239 13.59 -19.59 -8.19
CA ASP A 239 14.68 -18.58 -8.17
C ASP A 239 14.90 -17.98 -9.57
N ALA A 240 14.81 -18.79 -10.63
CA ALA A 240 14.83 -18.31 -12.01
C ALA A 240 13.67 -17.33 -12.30
N GLN A 241 12.44 -17.71 -11.96
CA GLN A 241 11.27 -16.84 -12.12
C GLN A 241 11.39 -15.55 -11.29
N LEU A 242 11.91 -15.66 -10.07
CA LEU A 242 12.14 -14.51 -9.19
C LEU A 242 13.16 -13.54 -9.78
N SER A 243 14.26 -14.07 -10.34
CA SER A 243 15.34 -13.28 -10.96
C SER A 243 14.86 -12.52 -12.19
N GLU A 244 14.08 -13.18 -13.05
CA GLU A 244 13.46 -12.55 -14.21
C GLU A 244 12.52 -11.41 -13.79
N LEU A 245 11.63 -11.69 -12.84
CA LEU A 245 10.69 -10.70 -12.32
C LEU A 245 11.41 -9.52 -11.64
N ASP A 246 12.51 -9.77 -10.91
CA ASP A 246 13.34 -8.73 -10.31
C ASP A 246 13.96 -7.82 -11.36
N THR A 247 14.40 -8.35 -12.49
CA THR A 247 14.94 -7.59 -13.61
C THR A 247 13.87 -6.69 -14.23
N GLN A 248 12.67 -7.22 -14.49
CA GLN A 248 11.55 -6.47 -15.02
C GLN A 248 11.09 -5.35 -14.08
N LEU A 249 11.04 -5.62 -12.78
CA LEU A 249 10.65 -4.63 -11.78
C LEU A 249 11.69 -3.52 -11.63
N LYS A 250 12.98 -3.83 -11.59
CA LYS A 250 14.06 -2.85 -11.48
C LYS A 250 14.13 -1.90 -12.68
N ALA A 251 13.83 -2.40 -13.89
CA ALA A 251 13.81 -1.58 -15.09
C ALA A 251 12.86 -0.39 -15.00
N GLN A 252 11.79 -0.47 -14.21
CA GLN A 252 10.79 0.60 -14.04
C GLN A 252 11.33 1.87 -13.35
N VAL A 253 12.46 1.79 -12.65
CA VAL A 253 13.04 2.90 -11.86
C VAL A 253 14.53 3.11 -12.14
N LYS A 254 15.04 2.57 -13.24
CA LYS A 254 16.47 2.55 -13.57
C LYS A 254 17.09 3.96 -13.61
N GLU A 255 16.34 4.94 -14.10
CA GLU A 255 16.81 6.32 -14.36
C GLU A 255 16.60 7.27 -13.17
N LEU A 256 15.99 6.82 -12.07
CA LEU A 256 15.73 7.69 -10.94
C LEU A 256 16.97 7.84 -10.03
N PRO A 257 17.37 9.07 -9.68
CA PRO A 257 18.42 9.30 -8.69
C PRO A 257 17.91 8.88 -7.31
N LEU A 258 18.33 7.69 -6.86
CA LEU A 258 17.90 7.15 -5.57
C LEU A 258 18.76 7.67 -4.43
N PRO A 259 18.20 7.88 -3.22
CA PRO A 259 19.01 8.07 -2.04
C PRO A 259 19.75 6.78 -1.67
N LYS A 260 21.00 6.90 -1.24
CA LYS A 260 21.82 5.76 -0.80
C LYS A 260 21.09 4.99 0.30
N GLY A 261 21.06 3.66 0.18
CA GLY A 261 20.30 2.80 1.10
C GLY A 261 18.83 2.54 0.70
N LEU A 262 18.30 3.25 -0.30
CA LEU A 262 17.00 2.94 -0.91
C LEU A 262 17.23 2.15 -2.20
N GLY A 263 17.08 0.83 -2.14
CA GLY A 263 17.24 0.00 -3.33
C GLY A 263 16.09 0.17 -4.33
N GLN A 264 16.37 -0.06 -5.62
CA GLN A 264 15.38 0.02 -6.70
C GLN A 264 14.12 -0.81 -6.41
N LEU A 265 14.26 -2.07 -5.99
CA LEU A 265 13.11 -2.92 -5.62
C LEU A 265 12.28 -2.35 -4.48
N THR A 266 12.93 -1.74 -3.48
CA THR A 266 12.22 -1.07 -2.37
C THR A 266 11.33 0.05 -2.89
N LEU A 267 11.87 0.90 -3.78
CA LEU A 267 11.10 1.98 -4.38
C LEU A 267 9.96 1.47 -5.26
N VAL A 268 10.22 0.47 -6.13
CA VAL A 268 9.18 -0.14 -6.99
C VAL A 268 8.02 -0.69 -6.17
N ILE A 269 8.31 -1.38 -5.06
CA ILE A 269 7.26 -1.93 -4.20
C ILE A 269 6.48 -0.79 -3.51
N LEU A 270 7.16 0.24 -3.03
CA LEU A 270 6.51 1.41 -2.44
C LEU A 270 5.63 2.13 -3.47
N ASP A 271 6.13 2.39 -4.67
CA ASP A 271 5.39 3.04 -5.77
C ASP A 271 4.17 2.20 -6.19
N ALA A 272 4.31 0.87 -6.26
CA ALA A 272 3.21 -0.03 -6.59
C ALA A 272 2.12 -0.05 -5.50
N GLU A 273 2.48 -0.06 -4.21
CA GLU A 273 1.49 -0.07 -3.12
C GLU A 273 0.87 1.33 -2.89
N VAL A 274 1.64 2.39 -3.07
CA VAL A 274 1.15 3.78 -2.98
C VAL A 274 0.33 4.15 -4.22
N CYS A 275 0.63 3.59 -5.39
CA CYS A 275 0.10 3.89 -6.72
C CYS A 275 0.46 5.32 -7.17
N ASN A 276 -0.12 6.34 -6.56
CA ASN A 276 0.14 7.73 -6.85
C ASN A 276 0.44 8.51 -5.55
N TRP A 277 1.64 9.05 -5.44
CA TRP A 277 2.05 9.84 -4.28
C TRP A 277 1.28 11.16 -4.16
N ALA A 278 0.83 11.75 -5.28
CA ALA A 278 0.07 13.00 -5.28
C ALA A 278 -1.35 12.87 -4.69
N ARG A 279 -1.87 11.63 -4.51
CA ARG A 279 -3.16 11.39 -3.87
C ARG A 279 -3.23 11.82 -2.40
N PHE A 280 -2.08 11.94 -1.75
CA PHE A 280 -2.03 12.39 -0.35
C PHE A 280 -1.94 13.91 -0.28
N HIS A 281 -2.89 14.52 0.40
CA HIS A 281 -2.97 15.97 0.52
C HIS A 281 -2.04 16.54 1.59
N ASN A 282 -1.71 15.75 2.61
CA ASN A 282 -0.88 16.21 3.72
C ASN A 282 -0.11 15.04 4.37
N ARG A 283 0.85 15.42 5.26
CA ARG A 283 1.70 14.47 6.00
C ARG A 283 0.91 13.53 6.92
N LYS A 284 -0.29 13.91 7.37
CA LYS A 284 -1.10 13.05 8.24
C LYS A 284 -1.64 11.86 7.46
N GLN A 285 -2.12 12.08 6.24
CA GLN A 285 -2.67 11.03 5.38
C GLN A 285 -1.62 9.99 5.01
N ILE A 286 -0.43 10.41 4.52
CA ILE A 286 0.64 9.45 4.19
C ILE A 286 1.18 8.76 5.46
N GLY A 287 1.30 9.47 6.57
CA GLY A 287 1.71 8.89 7.85
C GLY A 287 0.73 7.84 8.35
N SER A 288 -0.57 8.09 8.25
CA SER A 288 -1.64 7.15 8.61
C SER A 288 -1.66 5.94 7.68
N TYR A 289 -1.43 6.15 6.37
CA TYR A 289 -1.39 5.07 5.38
C TYR A 289 -0.37 3.97 5.70
N THR A 290 0.68 4.28 6.46
CA THR A 290 1.66 3.28 6.92
C THR A 290 1.12 2.38 8.03
N GLY A 291 0.10 2.81 8.78
CA GLY A 291 -0.35 2.16 10.01
C GLY A 291 0.71 2.19 11.14
N CYS A 292 1.63 3.16 11.08
CA CYS A 292 2.62 3.41 12.12
C CYS A 292 2.20 4.54 13.08
N CYS A 293 0.95 4.99 13.02
CA CYS A 293 0.42 5.96 13.97
C CYS A 293 0.18 5.27 15.32
N PRO A 294 0.55 5.90 16.43
CA PRO A 294 0.17 5.36 17.73
C PRO A 294 -1.33 5.46 17.93
N GLY A 295 -1.95 4.44 18.49
CA GLY A 295 -3.31 4.51 19.01
C GLY A 295 -3.36 5.47 20.20
N GLU A 296 -4.44 6.19 20.36
CA GLU A 296 -4.63 7.13 21.47
C GLU A 296 -5.94 6.81 22.19
N HIS A 297 -5.87 6.69 23.52
CA HIS A 297 -7.00 6.47 24.41
C HIS A 297 -6.97 7.55 25.50
N SER A 298 -7.22 8.81 25.08
CA SER A 298 -7.17 9.96 25.97
C SER A 298 -8.55 10.28 26.51
N SER A 299 -8.65 10.49 27.82
CA SER A 299 -9.87 10.93 28.50
C SER A 299 -9.52 11.81 29.69
N GLY A 300 -10.40 12.76 30.05
CA GLY A 300 -10.25 13.62 31.21
C GLY A 300 -8.94 14.42 31.26
N GLY A 301 -8.47 14.93 30.10
CA GLY A 301 -7.22 15.69 30.00
C GLY A 301 -5.93 14.87 30.06
N LYS A 302 -6.00 13.58 30.32
CA LYS A 302 -4.83 12.67 30.36
C LYS A 302 -4.63 12.01 29.02
N ARG A 303 -3.48 12.28 28.38
CA ARG A 303 -3.09 11.65 27.11
C ARG A 303 -2.48 10.26 27.35
N ARG A 304 -3.11 9.21 26.83
CA ARG A 304 -2.59 7.85 26.84
C ARG A 304 -2.30 7.39 25.41
N VAL A 305 -1.00 7.20 25.12
CA VAL A 305 -0.53 6.76 23.80
C VAL A 305 -0.24 5.26 23.88
N GLY A 306 -0.89 4.47 23.03
CA GLY A 306 -0.74 3.02 22.93
C GLY A 306 0.28 2.57 21.89
N SER A 307 0.20 1.31 21.51
CA SER A 307 0.94 0.74 20.38
C SER A 307 0.46 1.35 19.05
N ILE A 308 1.15 1.02 17.96
CA ILE A 308 0.71 1.46 16.61
C ILE A 308 -0.64 0.84 16.25
N ASP A 309 -1.47 1.61 15.55
CA ASP A 309 -2.84 1.22 15.18
C ASP A 309 -2.92 0.06 14.17
N ARG A 310 -1.88 -0.11 13.35
CA ARG A 310 -1.78 -1.11 12.27
C ARG A 310 -2.88 -1.01 11.19
N MET A 311 -3.71 0.02 11.21
CA MET A 311 -4.85 0.21 10.31
C MET A 311 -4.47 0.64 8.89
N GLY A 312 -3.16 0.76 8.60
CA GLY A 312 -2.64 1.13 7.27
C GLY A 312 -2.15 -0.07 6.46
N ASN A 313 -1.41 0.23 5.38
CA ASN A 313 -0.83 -0.78 4.50
C ASN A 313 0.33 -1.54 5.17
N GLY A 314 0.11 -2.79 5.56
CA GLY A 314 1.10 -3.62 6.25
C GLY A 314 2.36 -3.90 5.44
N ARG A 315 2.27 -3.97 4.10
CA ARG A 315 3.43 -4.17 3.21
C ARG A 315 4.30 -2.93 3.17
N VAL A 316 3.68 -1.75 3.02
CA VAL A 316 4.40 -0.46 3.07
C VAL A 316 5.09 -0.31 4.41
N ARG A 317 4.41 -0.61 5.52
CA ARG A 317 5.00 -0.57 6.86
C ARG A 317 6.23 -1.47 6.98
N ALA A 318 6.14 -2.75 6.58
CA ALA A 318 7.25 -3.69 6.67
C ALA A 318 8.47 -3.21 5.88
N ILE A 319 8.27 -2.78 4.63
CA ILE A 319 9.34 -2.29 3.75
C ILE A 319 9.98 -1.00 4.29
N LEU A 320 9.19 -0.09 4.84
CA LEU A 320 9.71 1.14 5.43
C LEU A 320 10.57 0.85 6.68
N VAL A 321 10.16 -0.11 7.52
CA VAL A 321 10.96 -0.53 8.68
C VAL A 321 12.32 -1.08 8.23
N GLU A 322 12.34 -1.95 7.22
CA GLU A 322 13.57 -2.47 6.62
C GLU A 322 14.43 -1.35 6.00
N ALA A 323 13.79 -0.41 5.32
CA ALA A 323 14.49 0.73 4.72
C ALA A 323 15.12 1.65 5.78
N VAL A 324 14.47 1.87 6.92
CA VAL A 324 15.02 2.68 8.02
C VAL A 324 16.35 2.14 8.51
N TRP A 325 16.49 0.81 8.69
CA TRP A 325 17.75 0.22 9.12
C TRP A 325 18.89 0.53 8.14
N ARG A 326 18.62 0.46 6.84
CA ARG A 326 19.61 0.86 5.81
C ARG A 326 19.87 2.36 5.81
N PHE A 327 18.83 3.19 6.00
CA PHE A 327 18.98 4.64 6.10
C PHE A 327 19.82 5.06 7.30
N LEU A 328 19.65 4.42 8.45
CA LEU A 328 20.48 4.69 9.63
C LEU A 328 21.96 4.37 9.38
N MET A 329 22.27 3.42 8.50
CA MET A 329 23.63 3.04 8.11
C MET A 329 24.20 3.98 7.04
N TRP A 330 23.40 4.34 6.01
CA TRP A 330 23.89 5.00 4.81
C TRP A 330 23.57 6.48 4.72
N GLN A 331 22.72 7.03 5.61
CA GLN A 331 22.24 8.40 5.60
C GLN A 331 22.55 9.10 6.94
N PRO A 332 23.85 9.36 7.26
CA PRO A 332 24.26 9.91 8.55
C PRO A 332 23.67 11.30 8.81
N HIS A 333 23.38 12.07 7.75
CA HIS A 333 22.83 13.41 7.83
C HIS A 333 21.30 13.49 7.69
N TRP A 334 20.60 12.34 7.66
CA TRP A 334 19.14 12.34 7.62
C TRP A 334 18.56 13.10 8.83
N LYS A 335 17.97 14.26 8.55
CA LYS A 335 17.49 15.19 9.58
C LYS A 335 16.53 14.56 10.59
N ALA A 336 15.72 13.60 10.18
CA ALA A 336 14.79 12.92 11.08
C ALA A 336 15.53 11.97 12.05
N ALA A 337 16.52 11.23 11.57
CA ALA A 337 17.33 10.36 12.42
C ALA A 337 18.18 11.16 13.42
N GLN A 338 18.75 12.27 12.99
CA GLN A 338 19.53 13.16 13.87
C GLN A 338 18.69 13.68 15.04
N ARG A 339 17.43 14.09 14.81
CA ARG A 339 16.50 14.52 15.89
C ARG A 339 16.19 13.41 16.90
N MET A 340 16.34 12.16 16.51
CA MET A 340 16.03 10.99 17.35
C MET A 340 17.28 10.25 17.80
N LYS A 341 18.47 10.83 17.63
CA LYS A 341 19.78 10.18 17.90
C LYS A 341 19.86 9.63 19.32
N VAL A 342 19.45 10.40 20.32
CA VAL A 342 19.45 9.98 21.73
C VAL A 342 18.57 8.74 21.94
N LYS A 343 17.34 8.75 21.41
CA LYS A 343 16.41 7.62 21.53
C LYS A 343 16.85 6.37 20.76
N LEU A 344 17.68 6.52 19.73
CA LEU A 344 18.28 5.41 19.00
C LEU A 344 19.41 4.74 19.77
N ALA A 345 20.10 5.48 20.59
CA ALA A 345 21.16 5.00 21.46
C ALA A 345 20.64 4.36 22.76
N ASP A 346 19.40 4.71 23.16
CA ASP A 346 18.72 4.19 24.33
C ASP A 346 18.24 2.75 24.08
N GLY A 347 18.40 1.85 25.00
CA GLY A 347 18.14 0.41 25.00
C GLY A 347 17.32 -0.22 23.84
N SER A 348 17.34 -1.50 23.70
CA SER A 348 16.76 -2.22 22.52
C SER A 348 15.25 -1.96 22.31
N ALA A 349 14.48 -1.79 23.38
CA ALA A 349 13.04 -1.56 23.31
C ALA A 349 12.72 -0.14 22.78
N MET A 350 13.43 0.89 23.26
CA MET A 350 13.29 2.27 22.79
C MET A 350 13.76 2.40 21.34
N ARG A 351 14.87 1.75 20.99
CA ARG A 351 15.38 1.71 19.61
C ARG A 351 14.35 1.16 18.63
N LYS A 352 13.68 0.05 18.97
CA LYS A 352 12.60 -0.54 18.13
C LYS A 352 11.44 0.45 17.94
N LYS A 353 10.97 1.10 19.01
CA LYS A 353 9.91 2.12 18.94
C LYS A 353 10.33 3.30 18.06
N THR A 354 11.58 3.74 18.19
CA THR A 354 12.14 4.85 17.40
C THR A 354 12.24 4.50 15.92
N VAL A 355 12.65 3.27 15.58
CA VAL A 355 12.66 2.79 14.18
C VAL A 355 11.26 2.82 13.56
N ILE A 356 10.21 2.45 14.29
CA ILE A 356 8.83 2.55 13.80
C ILE A 356 8.41 4.01 13.59
N ALA A 357 8.78 4.91 14.49
CA ALA A 357 8.52 6.35 14.31
C ALA A 357 9.27 6.92 13.10
N LEU A 358 10.52 6.48 12.88
CA LEU A 358 11.31 6.83 11.69
C LEU A 358 10.72 6.22 10.41
N ALA A 359 10.13 5.02 10.45
CA ALA A 359 9.46 4.44 9.30
C ALA A 359 8.28 5.31 8.83
N ARG A 360 7.48 5.81 9.77
CA ARG A 360 6.43 6.79 9.47
C ARG A 360 7.01 8.08 8.90
N GLN A 361 8.10 8.60 9.48
CA GLN A 361 8.75 9.81 8.99
C GLN A 361 9.37 9.61 7.62
N LEU A 362 9.99 8.44 7.35
CA LEU A 362 10.53 8.08 6.03
C LEU A 362 9.43 8.09 4.96
N ALA A 363 8.23 7.59 5.26
CA ALA A 363 7.10 7.68 4.32
C ALA A 363 6.74 9.13 3.99
N ILE A 364 6.77 10.03 4.99
CA ILE A 364 6.51 11.47 4.80
C ILE A 364 7.61 12.11 3.96
N ASP A 365 8.86 11.79 4.23
CA ASP A 365 10.02 12.35 3.52
C ASP A 365 10.07 11.84 2.07
N LEU A 366 9.79 10.55 1.84
CA LEU A 366 9.61 9.97 0.49
C LEU A 366 8.46 10.64 -0.27
N TRP A 367 7.33 10.87 0.38
CA TRP A 367 6.21 11.57 -0.22
C TRP A 367 6.57 12.99 -0.63
N ARG A 368 7.26 13.74 0.23
CA ARG A 368 7.72 15.09 -0.09
C ARG A 368 8.68 15.09 -1.28
N TRP A 369 9.63 14.16 -1.29
CA TRP A 369 10.59 14.02 -2.39
C TRP A 369 9.90 13.59 -3.69
N ARG A 370 9.08 12.54 -3.65
CA ARG A 370 8.38 12.00 -4.84
C ARG A 370 7.37 12.98 -5.45
N THR A 371 6.88 13.93 -4.67
CA THR A 371 5.98 14.99 -5.16
C THR A 371 6.68 16.32 -5.42
N GLY A 372 8.01 16.35 -5.43
CA GLY A 372 8.80 17.55 -5.73
C GLY A 372 8.73 18.65 -4.66
N ARG A 373 8.21 18.36 -3.44
CA ARG A 373 8.11 19.33 -2.35
C ARG A 373 9.43 19.59 -1.64
N CYS A 374 10.43 18.75 -1.84
CA CYS A 374 11.77 18.91 -1.32
C CYS A 374 12.76 18.10 -2.15
N THR A 375 14.03 18.50 -2.10
CA THR A 375 15.16 17.79 -2.69
C THR A 375 15.74 16.76 -1.71
N LEU A 376 16.67 15.92 -2.18
CA LEU A 376 17.42 15.01 -1.31
C LEU A 376 18.25 15.81 -0.27
N ALA A 377 18.86 16.91 -0.68
CA ALA A 377 19.65 17.79 0.19
C ALA A 377 18.81 18.41 1.32
N ASP A 378 17.56 18.82 1.04
CA ASP A 378 16.66 19.35 2.06
C ASP A 378 16.36 18.33 3.17
N LEU A 379 16.42 17.05 2.87
CA LEU A 379 16.23 15.95 3.82
C LEU A 379 17.53 15.53 4.51
N GLY A 380 18.68 16.03 4.03
CA GLY A 380 20.01 15.58 4.43
C GLY A 380 20.33 14.19 3.88
N TRP A 381 19.82 13.86 2.69
CA TRP A 381 20.04 12.57 2.03
C TRP A 381 21.16 12.66 1.00
N ILE A 382 22.00 11.63 0.97
CA ILE A 382 23.08 11.42 0.01
C ILE A 382 22.51 10.57 -1.13
N ALA A 383 22.73 10.96 -2.38
CA ALA A 383 22.41 10.16 -3.56
C ALA A 383 23.27 8.89 -3.64
N ALA A 384 22.76 7.83 -4.30
CA ALA A 384 23.48 6.58 -4.51
C ALA A 384 24.52 6.72 -5.62
#